data_8a0ac7638304dbe9c7c6033a0c128528
#
_entry.id   8a0ac7638304dbe9c7c6033a0c128528
#
_cell.length_a   1.000
_cell.length_b   1.000
_cell.length_c   1.000
_cell.angle_alpha   90.00
_cell.angle_beta   90.00
_cell.angle_gamma   90.00
#
_symmetry.space_group_name_H-M   'P 1'
#
loop_
_entity.id
_entity.type
_entity.pdbx_description
1 polymer ?
#
loop_
_entity_poly.entity_id
_entity_poly.type
_entity_poly.pdbx_seq_one_letter_code
_entity_poly.pdbx_strand_id
1 'polypeptide(L)'
;MAEKIWYQDWFSSPFYHKLYFERDESEAEAFINRLIDYLQPAPGSRMLDVACGKGRHSKILASLGFTVTGIDISFSSIAAAKEFETENLDFFVHDMRLPFWGNYFNYAFNFFTSFGYFKTRREHDDAIRTIAKSLRPGGIFVIDYLNVHYAEDHLRHDESKQINSATYTIHRWDDETHFYKKIMVTDETLEGPLEHTEKVAKFSLGDFTDMLAYQGLQVQEVFGDYQLGSYDVRKTPRLILIASKRKQ
;
A
#
# COMPACT_ATOMS: atom_id res chain seq x y z
N MET A 1 -21.80 -17.24 -9.50
CA MET A 1 -21.70 -16.00 -8.68
C MET A 1 -20.22 -15.72 -8.50
N ALA A 2 -19.73 -14.54 -8.88
CA ALA A 2 -18.34 -14.16 -8.62
C ALA A 2 -18.13 -14.14 -7.08
N GLU A 3 -17.06 -14.78 -6.62
CA GLU A 3 -16.73 -14.84 -5.21
C GLU A 3 -16.45 -13.42 -4.72
N LYS A 4 -17.18 -12.97 -3.71
CA LYS A 4 -17.03 -11.62 -3.15
C LYS A 4 -15.60 -11.44 -2.61
N ILE A 5 -14.88 -10.45 -3.12
CA ILE A 5 -13.51 -10.16 -2.71
C ILE A 5 -13.60 -9.35 -1.40
N TRP A 6 -13.33 -10.00 -0.25
CA TRP A 6 -13.52 -9.46 1.10
C TRP A 6 -12.85 -8.08 1.31
N TYR A 7 -11.66 -7.87 0.75
CA TYR A 7 -10.94 -6.61 0.91
C TYR A 7 -11.60 -5.45 0.15
N GLN A 8 -12.34 -5.72 -0.94
CA GLN A 8 -13.04 -4.68 -1.69
C GLN A 8 -14.20 -4.09 -0.88
N ASP A 9 -15.00 -4.94 -0.21
CA ASP A 9 -16.10 -4.50 0.64
C ASP A 9 -15.57 -3.76 1.88
N TRP A 10 -14.53 -4.29 2.53
CA TRP A 10 -13.97 -3.70 3.74
C TRP A 10 -13.29 -2.36 3.49
N PHE A 11 -12.39 -2.27 2.51
CA PHE A 11 -11.69 -1.03 2.18
C PHE A 11 -12.60 0.08 1.64
N SER A 12 -13.82 -0.28 1.21
CA SER A 12 -14.87 0.68 0.83
C SER A 12 -15.76 1.10 2.01
N SER A 13 -15.63 0.46 3.18
CA SER A 13 -16.47 0.70 4.35
C SER A 13 -16.15 2.06 5.00
N PRO A 14 -17.18 2.85 5.40
CA PRO A 14 -16.98 4.05 6.20
C PRO A 14 -16.24 3.79 7.52
N PHE A 15 -16.44 2.61 8.13
CA PHE A 15 -15.79 2.21 9.37
C PHE A 15 -14.31 1.91 9.18
N TYR A 16 -13.91 1.34 8.03
CA TYR A 16 -12.51 1.21 7.65
C TYR A 16 -11.85 2.60 7.60
N HIS A 17 -12.45 3.52 6.89
CA HIS A 17 -11.90 4.87 6.77
C HIS A 17 -11.78 5.57 8.12
N LYS A 18 -12.79 5.45 9.01
CA LYS A 18 -12.71 6.02 10.37
C LYS A 18 -11.55 5.41 11.17
N LEU A 19 -11.39 4.08 11.13
CA LEU A 19 -10.35 3.37 11.89
C LEU A 19 -8.92 3.77 11.48
N TYR A 20 -8.72 4.05 10.18
CA TYR A 20 -7.41 4.35 9.61
C TYR A 20 -7.21 5.84 9.25
N PHE A 21 -8.23 6.68 9.50
CA PHE A 21 -8.17 8.11 9.16
C PHE A 21 -7.16 8.90 10.00
N GLU A 22 -6.94 8.50 11.25
CA GLU A 22 -5.96 9.13 12.17
C GLU A 22 -4.49 8.84 11.83
N ARG A 23 -4.23 8.14 10.73
CA ARG A 23 -2.85 8.07 10.21
C ARG A 23 -2.46 9.46 9.77
N ASP A 24 -1.54 10.03 10.51
CA ASP A 24 -1.09 11.41 10.47
C ASP A 24 -0.73 11.84 9.03
N GLU A 25 -1.44 12.85 8.50
CA GLU A 25 -1.11 13.45 7.19
C GLU A 25 0.31 14.00 7.21
N SER A 26 0.77 14.49 8.36
CA SER A 26 2.12 15.03 8.53
C SER A 26 3.19 13.94 8.45
N GLU A 27 2.93 12.73 8.95
CA GLU A 27 3.87 11.59 8.80
C GLU A 27 3.99 11.17 7.33
N ALA A 28 2.85 11.10 6.61
CA ALA A 28 2.85 10.77 5.19
C ALA A 28 3.61 11.83 4.37
N GLU A 29 3.36 13.11 4.64
CA GLU A 29 4.05 14.21 3.97
C GLU A 29 5.57 14.18 4.26
N ALA A 30 5.94 14.00 5.51
CA ALA A 30 7.35 13.92 5.91
C ALA A 30 8.07 12.73 5.25
N PHE A 31 7.40 11.57 5.15
CA PHE A 31 7.95 10.39 4.48
C PHE A 31 8.10 10.62 2.98
N ILE A 32 7.06 11.13 2.30
CA ILE A 32 7.12 11.41 0.86
C ILE A 32 8.23 12.42 0.56
N ASN A 33 8.34 13.51 1.31
CA ASN A 33 9.38 14.52 1.09
C ASN A 33 10.78 13.89 1.21
N ARG A 34 11.05 13.08 2.25
CA ARG A 34 12.34 12.37 2.39
C ARG A 34 12.60 11.41 1.24
N LEU A 35 11.58 10.68 0.81
CA LEU A 35 11.70 9.73 -0.29
C LEU A 35 12.01 10.44 -1.60
N ILE A 36 11.37 11.58 -1.89
CA ILE A 36 11.63 12.40 -3.06
C ILE A 36 13.03 13.03 -2.99
N ASP A 37 13.44 13.51 -1.82
CA ASP A 37 14.79 14.01 -1.59
C ASP A 37 15.86 12.94 -1.81
N TYR A 38 15.57 11.69 -1.46
CA TYR A 38 16.47 10.56 -1.71
C TYR A 38 16.49 10.16 -3.19
N LEU A 39 15.33 10.04 -3.84
CA LEU A 39 15.21 9.56 -5.21
C LEU A 39 15.60 10.59 -6.26
N GLN A 40 15.55 11.89 -5.93
CA GLN A 40 15.87 13.02 -6.82
C GLN A 40 15.24 12.89 -8.22
N PRO A 41 13.90 12.70 -8.33
CA PRO A 41 13.26 12.54 -9.61
C PRO A 41 13.36 13.81 -10.45
N ALA A 42 13.53 13.64 -11.76
CA ALA A 42 13.52 14.79 -12.69
C ALA A 42 12.14 15.50 -12.62
N PRO A 43 12.10 16.84 -12.77
CA PRO A 43 10.87 17.60 -12.81
C PRO A 43 9.87 17.02 -13.86
N GLY A 44 8.59 16.96 -13.50
CA GLY A 44 7.55 16.41 -14.37
C GLY A 44 7.60 14.90 -14.57
N SER A 45 8.38 14.16 -13.76
CA SER A 45 8.37 12.70 -13.79
C SER A 45 6.96 12.15 -13.60
N ARG A 46 6.64 11.09 -14.37
CA ARG A 46 5.35 10.39 -14.26
C ARG A 46 5.41 9.35 -13.17
N MET A 47 4.48 9.43 -12.23
CA MET A 47 4.43 8.59 -11.04
C MET A 47 3.11 7.82 -10.97
N LEU A 48 3.17 6.55 -10.59
CA LEU A 48 2.02 5.69 -10.33
C LEU A 48 1.93 5.41 -8.83
N ASP A 49 0.80 5.77 -8.22
CA ASP A 49 0.47 5.42 -6.83
C ASP A 49 -0.49 4.22 -6.85
N VAL A 50 0.01 3.05 -6.46
CA VAL A 50 -0.71 1.77 -6.53
C VAL A 50 -1.40 1.50 -5.20
N ALA A 51 -2.73 1.28 -5.24
CA ALA A 51 -3.61 1.23 -4.07
C ALA A 51 -3.61 2.57 -3.32
N CYS A 52 -3.86 3.64 -4.06
CA CYS A 52 -3.77 5.02 -3.59
C CYS A 52 -4.86 5.41 -2.56
N GLY A 53 -5.93 4.59 -2.42
CA GLY A 53 -7.07 4.90 -1.58
C GLY A 53 -7.72 6.23 -1.99
N LYS A 54 -7.88 7.14 -1.04
CA LYS A 54 -8.42 8.51 -1.27
C LYS A 54 -7.37 9.51 -1.78
N GLY A 55 -6.22 9.03 -2.27
CA GLY A 55 -5.21 9.84 -2.94
C GLY A 55 -4.31 10.67 -2.02
N ARG A 56 -4.15 10.31 -0.74
CA ARG A 56 -3.33 11.08 0.20
C ARG A 56 -1.90 11.30 -0.29
N HIS A 57 -1.18 10.24 -0.66
CA HIS A 57 0.19 10.33 -1.17
C HIS A 57 0.23 10.92 -2.57
N SER A 58 -0.73 10.56 -3.42
CA SER A 58 -0.85 11.09 -4.77
C SER A 58 -0.95 12.62 -4.77
N LYS A 59 -1.74 13.21 -3.85
CA LYS A 59 -1.87 14.67 -3.69
C LYS A 59 -0.55 15.34 -3.33
N ILE A 60 0.21 14.74 -2.40
CA ILE A 60 1.51 15.26 -2.00
C ILE A 60 2.49 15.23 -3.18
N LEU A 61 2.57 14.10 -3.88
CA LEU A 61 3.43 13.96 -5.06
C LEU A 61 3.07 14.98 -6.16
N ALA A 62 1.76 15.19 -6.42
CA ALA A 62 1.31 16.16 -7.40
C ALA A 62 1.63 17.62 -7.00
N SER A 63 1.52 17.96 -5.71
CA SER A 63 1.89 19.29 -5.20
C SER A 63 3.39 19.58 -5.31
N LEU A 64 4.24 18.55 -5.37
CA LEU A 64 5.67 18.65 -5.65
C LEU A 64 5.99 18.80 -7.15
N GLY A 65 4.97 18.91 -8.01
CA GLY A 65 5.13 19.17 -9.45
C GLY A 65 5.31 17.91 -10.32
N PHE A 66 5.01 16.73 -9.80
CA PHE A 66 5.04 15.49 -10.59
C PHE A 66 3.70 15.24 -11.28
N THR A 67 3.72 14.48 -12.37
CA THR A 67 2.49 13.97 -13.01
C THR A 67 2.11 12.66 -12.37
N VAL A 68 1.01 12.61 -11.66
CA VAL A 68 0.64 11.48 -10.79
C VAL A 68 -0.64 10.81 -11.29
N THR A 69 -0.60 9.49 -11.32
CA THR A 69 -1.77 8.66 -11.54
C THR A 69 -1.97 7.76 -10.32
N GLY A 70 -3.11 7.87 -9.66
CA GLY A 70 -3.52 6.98 -8.56
C GLY A 70 -4.44 5.88 -9.06
N ILE A 71 -4.20 4.64 -8.64
CA ILE A 71 -5.10 3.50 -8.89
C ILE A 71 -5.48 2.82 -7.59
N ASP A 72 -6.75 2.46 -7.46
CA ASP A 72 -7.27 1.66 -6.35
C ASP A 72 -8.45 0.80 -6.79
N ILE A 73 -8.67 -0.33 -6.16
CA ILE A 73 -9.80 -1.22 -6.44
C ILE A 73 -11.12 -0.71 -5.86
N SER A 74 -11.08 0.15 -4.85
CA SER A 74 -12.23 0.70 -4.15
C SER A 74 -12.86 1.85 -4.96
N PHE A 75 -14.06 1.61 -5.48
CA PHE A 75 -14.83 2.64 -6.18
C PHE A 75 -15.09 3.88 -5.29
N SER A 76 -15.47 3.67 -4.03
CA SER A 76 -15.77 4.79 -3.10
C SER A 76 -14.53 5.61 -2.75
N SER A 77 -13.37 4.97 -2.63
CA SER A 77 -12.10 5.66 -2.40
C SER A 77 -11.72 6.51 -3.60
N ILE A 78 -11.81 5.96 -4.81
CA ILE A 78 -11.52 6.70 -6.04
C ILE A 78 -12.54 7.82 -6.28
N ALA A 79 -13.82 7.60 -6.00
CA ALA A 79 -14.81 8.68 -6.11
C ALA A 79 -14.46 9.90 -5.23
N ALA A 80 -14.00 9.64 -3.99
CA ALA A 80 -13.51 10.70 -3.11
C ALA A 80 -12.18 11.30 -3.58
N ALA A 81 -11.25 10.48 -4.11
CA ALA A 81 -9.97 10.96 -4.62
C ALA A 81 -10.13 11.89 -5.84
N LYS A 82 -11.12 11.62 -6.70
CA LYS A 82 -11.43 12.41 -7.91
C LYS A 82 -11.82 13.87 -7.63
N GLU A 83 -12.26 14.18 -6.42
CA GLU A 83 -12.49 15.58 -6.01
C GLU A 83 -11.20 16.41 -5.97
N PHE A 84 -10.04 15.75 -6.00
CA PHE A 84 -8.71 16.38 -5.98
C PHE A 84 -7.98 16.30 -7.34
N GLU A 85 -8.64 15.82 -8.41
CA GLU A 85 -8.04 15.77 -9.75
C GLU A 85 -7.62 17.17 -10.24
N THR A 86 -6.46 17.22 -10.88
CA THR A 86 -5.88 18.44 -11.46
C THR A 86 -5.25 18.11 -12.82
N GLU A 87 -4.64 19.09 -13.50
CA GLU A 87 -3.93 18.84 -14.77
C GLU A 87 -2.80 17.81 -14.65
N ASN A 88 -2.24 17.63 -13.45
CA ASN A 88 -1.15 16.70 -13.18
C ASN A 88 -1.49 15.58 -12.21
N LEU A 89 -2.79 15.35 -11.90
CA LEU A 89 -3.25 14.33 -10.95
C LEU A 89 -4.56 13.69 -11.43
N ASP A 90 -4.51 12.39 -11.74
CA ASP A 90 -5.66 11.61 -12.18
C ASP A 90 -5.84 10.35 -11.30
N PHE A 91 -7.11 9.89 -11.17
CA PHE A 91 -7.45 8.70 -10.39
C PHE A 91 -8.34 7.72 -11.16
N PHE A 92 -8.03 6.40 -11.03
CA PHE A 92 -8.76 5.35 -11.74
C PHE A 92 -9.10 4.17 -10.81
N VAL A 93 -10.32 3.66 -10.92
CA VAL A 93 -10.68 2.37 -10.33
C VAL A 93 -9.98 1.28 -11.13
N HIS A 94 -9.02 0.59 -10.51
CA HIS A 94 -8.25 -0.44 -11.19
C HIS A 94 -7.70 -1.49 -10.22
N ASP A 95 -7.69 -2.75 -10.64
CA ASP A 95 -7.06 -3.84 -9.90
C ASP A 95 -5.57 -3.93 -10.30
N MET A 96 -4.67 -3.79 -9.32
CA MET A 96 -3.23 -3.81 -9.57
C MET A 96 -2.72 -5.12 -10.19
N ARG A 97 -3.50 -6.23 -10.17
CA ARG A 97 -3.16 -7.49 -10.83
C ARG A 97 -3.39 -7.45 -12.34
N LEU A 98 -4.15 -6.48 -12.82
CA LEU A 98 -4.47 -6.33 -14.24
C LEU A 98 -3.49 -5.36 -14.92
N PRO A 99 -3.21 -5.54 -16.23
CA PRO A 99 -2.38 -4.60 -16.97
C PRO A 99 -2.96 -3.19 -16.92
N PHE A 100 -2.10 -2.25 -16.58
CA PHE A 100 -2.33 -0.81 -16.69
C PHE A 100 -1.22 -0.26 -17.58
N TRP A 101 -1.17 0.83 -18.07
CA TRP A 101 -0.21 1.32 -19.08
C TRP A 101 1.14 0.58 -19.16
N GLY A 102 1.75 0.47 -20.34
CA GLY A 102 3.05 -0.17 -20.55
C GLY A 102 4.17 0.84 -20.76
N ASN A 103 5.33 0.66 -20.09
CA ASN A 103 6.54 1.49 -20.23
C ASN A 103 6.25 3.01 -20.15
N TYR A 104 5.44 3.42 -19.20
CA TYR A 104 4.92 4.80 -19.12
C TYR A 104 5.46 5.56 -17.91
N PHE A 105 5.51 4.96 -16.74
CA PHE A 105 5.88 5.61 -15.51
C PHE A 105 7.39 5.60 -15.27
N ASN A 106 7.90 6.68 -14.69
CA ASN A 106 9.28 6.77 -14.20
C ASN A 106 9.40 6.14 -12.81
N TYR A 107 8.35 6.30 -12.00
CA TYR A 107 8.26 5.77 -10.64
C TYR A 107 6.92 5.11 -10.42
N ALA A 108 6.90 4.03 -9.66
CA ALA A 108 5.68 3.44 -9.10
C ALA A 108 5.86 3.27 -7.59
N PHE A 109 4.81 3.49 -6.84
CA PHE A 109 4.80 3.41 -5.38
C PHE A 109 3.67 2.50 -4.93
N ASN A 110 3.91 1.71 -3.88
CA ASN A 110 2.88 1.00 -3.13
C ASN A 110 3.18 1.19 -1.64
N PHE A 111 2.38 2.01 -0.97
CA PHE A 111 2.63 2.46 0.39
C PHE A 111 1.78 1.73 1.43
N PHE A 112 2.20 1.78 2.69
CA PHE A 112 1.46 1.38 3.89
C PHE A 112 0.92 -0.05 3.89
N THR A 113 1.71 -1.00 3.39
CA THR A 113 1.29 -2.41 3.37
C THR A 113 -0.01 -2.61 2.56
N SER A 114 -0.12 -1.95 1.40
CA SER A 114 -1.24 -2.13 0.48
C SER A 114 -1.07 -3.35 -0.45
N PHE A 115 -0.09 -4.18 -0.17
CA PHE A 115 0.22 -5.46 -0.81
C PHE A 115 0.03 -6.62 0.17
N GLY A 116 -0.09 -7.87 -0.31
CA GLY A 116 -0.17 -9.04 0.57
C GLY A 116 -1.58 -9.56 0.85
N TYR A 117 -2.61 -9.00 0.22
CA TYR A 117 -4.02 -9.35 0.45
C TYR A 117 -4.57 -10.43 -0.48
N PHE A 118 -3.82 -10.88 -1.46
CA PHE A 118 -4.29 -11.87 -2.44
C PHE A 118 -4.26 -13.29 -1.88
N LYS A 119 -5.04 -14.19 -2.50
CA LYS A 119 -5.20 -15.57 -2.05
C LYS A 119 -3.98 -16.45 -2.38
N THR A 120 -3.32 -16.17 -3.50
CA THR A 120 -2.27 -17.04 -4.04
C THR A 120 -1.00 -16.27 -4.34
N ARG A 121 0.13 -16.96 -4.29
CA ARG A 121 1.43 -16.40 -4.71
C ARG A 121 1.36 -15.87 -6.14
N ARG A 122 0.68 -16.58 -7.04
CA ARG A 122 0.52 -16.16 -8.43
C ARG A 122 -0.15 -14.79 -8.57
N GLU A 123 -1.16 -14.50 -7.76
CA GLU A 123 -1.84 -13.20 -7.79
C GLU A 123 -0.89 -12.06 -7.31
N HIS A 124 -0.03 -12.35 -6.34
CA HIS A 124 1.01 -11.40 -5.91
C HIS A 124 2.05 -11.18 -7.03
N ASP A 125 2.49 -12.27 -7.68
CA ASP A 125 3.41 -12.19 -8.82
C ASP A 125 2.78 -11.43 -10.00
N ASP A 126 1.47 -11.60 -10.25
CA ASP A 126 0.71 -10.87 -11.27
C ASP A 126 0.70 -9.36 -10.98
N ALA A 127 0.51 -8.94 -9.72
CA ALA A 127 0.55 -7.54 -9.33
C ALA A 127 1.96 -6.93 -9.54
N ILE A 128 3.02 -7.59 -9.08
CA ILE A 128 4.39 -7.13 -9.35
C ILE A 128 4.68 -7.06 -10.84
N ARG A 129 4.23 -8.05 -11.62
CA ARG A 129 4.40 -8.09 -13.08
C ARG A 129 3.75 -6.90 -13.78
N THR A 130 2.53 -6.54 -13.42
CA THR A 130 1.82 -5.41 -14.04
C THR A 130 2.46 -4.09 -13.68
N ILE A 131 2.89 -3.91 -12.43
CA ILE A 131 3.64 -2.74 -11.98
C ILE A 131 4.97 -2.65 -12.74
N ALA A 132 5.74 -3.74 -12.82
CA ALA A 132 6.99 -3.76 -13.58
C ALA A 132 6.79 -3.42 -15.07
N LYS A 133 5.70 -3.91 -15.69
CA LYS A 133 5.36 -3.58 -17.08
C LYS A 133 4.98 -2.11 -17.26
N SER A 134 4.36 -1.48 -16.29
CA SER A 134 3.98 -0.07 -16.37
C SER A 134 5.18 0.88 -16.30
N LEU A 135 6.27 0.45 -15.66
CA LEU A 135 7.51 1.20 -15.56
C LEU A 135 8.30 1.23 -16.88
N ARG A 136 8.94 2.35 -17.17
CA ARG A 136 9.94 2.49 -18.24
C ARG A 136 11.20 1.68 -17.90
N PRO A 137 12.02 1.33 -18.90
CA PRO A 137 13.39 0.87 -18.64
C PRO A 137 14.15 1.88 -17.76
N GLY A 138 14.75 1.41 -16.67
CA GLY A 138 15.37 2.26 -15.65
C GLY A 138 14.40 2.92 -14.68
N GLY A 139 13.09 2.68 -14.79
CA GLY A 139 12.09 3.17 -13.84
C GLY A 139 12.22 2.51 -12.47
N ILE A 140 11.74 3.18 -11.44
CA ILE A 140 11.90 2.79 -10.04
C ILE A 140 10.55 2.34 -9.47
N PHE A 141 10.56 1.22 -8.75
CA PHE A 141 9.45 0.78 -7.90
C PHE A 141 9.84 0.88 -6.44
N VAL A 142 8.99 1.54 -5.65
CA VAL A 142 9.11 1.60 -4.20
C VAL A 142 7.93 0.87 -3.58
N ILE A 143 8.21 -0.12 -2.75
CA ILE A 143 7.20 -0.83 -1.98
C ILE A 143 7.50 -0.69 -0.49
N ASP A 144 6.50 -0.23 0.27
CA ASP A 144 6.53 -0.09 1.72
C ASP A 144 5.66 -1.15 2.37
N TYR A 145 6.30 -2.08 3.04
CA TYR A 145 5.66 -3.23 3.67
C TYR A 145 5.98 -3.31 5.16
N LEU A 146 5.21 -4.09 5.90
CA LEU A 146 5.56 -4.40 7.28
C LEU A 146 6.81 -5.28 7.32
N ASN A 147 7.68 -5.08 8.30
CA ASN A 147 8.75 -6.02 8.57
C ASN A 147 8.17 -7.21 9.35
N VAL A 148 8.10 -8.36 8.68
CA VAL A 148 7.42 -9.57 9.19
C VAL A 148 7.96 -9.98 10.56
N HIS A 149 9.28 -10.07 10.70
CA HIS A 149 9.89 -10.55 11.95
C HIS A 149 9.73 -9.56 13.11
N TYR A 150 9.80 -8.26 12.82
CA TYR A 150 9.46 -7.24 13.82
C TYR A 150 7.99 -7.33 14.22
N ALA A 151 7.09 -7.50 13.27
CA ALA A 151 5.65 -7.59 13.53
C ALA A 151 5.29 -8.85 14.35
N GLU A 152 5.96 -10.00 14.10
CA GLU A 152 5.82 -11.21 14.90
C GLU A 152 6.25 -10.97 16.36
N ASP A 153 7.43 -10.38 16.55
CA ASP A 153 7.99 -10.11 17.89
C ASP A 153 7.17 -9.07 18.68
N HIS A 154 6.38 -8.21 18.02
CA HIS A 154 5.63 -7.09 18.62
C HIS A 154 4.11 -7.20 18.43
N LEU A 155 3.59 -8.39 18.12
CA LEU A 155 2.17 -8.60 17.87
C LEU A 155 1.34 -8.30 19.14
N ARG A 156 0.46 -7.29 19.04
CA ARG A 156 -0.53 -7.01 20.10
C ARG A 156 -1.82 -7.72 19.76
N HIS A 157 -2.17 -8.74 20.56
CA HIS A 157 -3.32 -9.59 20.28
C HIS A 157 -4.64 -8.84 20.38
N ASP A 158 -4.85 -8.08 21.43
CA ASP A 158 -6.13 -7.43 21.71
C ASP A 158 -5.99 -5.91 21.84
N GLU A 159 -6.95 -5.20 21.25
CA GLU A 159 -7.04 -3.75 21.32
C GLU A 159 -8.50 -3.32 21.23
N SER A 160 -8.89 -2.31 22.00
CA SER A 160 -10.17 -1.65 21.84
C SER A 160 -9.97 -0.16 21.62
N LYS A 161 -10.69 0.39 20.65
CA LYS A 161 -10.67 1.83 20.34
C LYS A 161 -12.08 2.34 20.23
N GLN A 162 -12.32 3.54 20.75
CA GLN A 162 -13.55 4.27 20.50
C GLN A 162 -13.24 5.46 19.59
N ILE A 163 -13.94 5.55 18.48
CA ILE A 163 -13.79 6.63 17.49
C ILE A 163 -15.19 7.18 17.23
N ASN A 164 -15.48 8.37 17.72
CA ASN A 164 -16.83 8.95 17.76
C ASN A 164 -17.83 8.00 18.46
N SER A 165 -18.95 7.66 17.80
CA SER A 165 -19.96 6.70 18.30
C SER A 165 -19.55 5.24 18.16
N ALA A 166 -18.56 4.92 17.30
CA ALA A 166 -18.18 3.55 16.98
C ALA A 166 -17.12 3.00 17.95
N THR A 167 -17.34 1.78 18.45
CA THR A 167 -16.36 1.00 19.22
C THR A 167 -15.78 -0.08 18.32
N TYR A 168 -14.46 -0.14 18.25
CA TYR A 168 -13.71 -1.14 17.50
C TYR A 168 -13.03 -2.09 18.47
N THR A 169 -13.43 -3.36 18.46
CA THR A 169 -12.72 -4.44 19.15
C THR A 169 -11.88 -5.19 18.14
N ILE A 170 -10.58 -5.23 18.37
CA ILE A 170 -9.60 -5.73 17.41
C ILE A 170 -8.85 -6.90 18.06
N HIS A 171 -8.88 -8.05 17.39
CA HIS A 171 -8.10 -9.23 17.76
C HIS A 171 -7.13 -9.60 16.64
N ARG A 172 -5.85 -9.78 16.97
CA ARG A 172 -4.79 -10.13 16.02
C ARG A 172 -4.15 -11.45 16.39
N TRP A 173 -3.86 -12.25 15.40
CA TRP A 173 -3.07 -13.47 15.49
C TRP A 173 -2.31 -13.67 14.18
N ASP A 174 -1.46 -14.68 14.16
CA ASP A 174 -0.72 -15.07 12.98
C ASP A 174 -0.59 -16.59 12.88
N ASP A 175 -0.29 -17.07 11.68
CA ASP A 175 0.17 -18.42 11.38
C ASP A 175 1.51 -18.37 10.66
N GLU A 176 2.00 -19.49 10.15
CA GLU A 176 3.28 -19.55 9.41
C GLU A 176 3.33 -18.65 8.18
N THR A 177 2.18 -18.30 7.60
CA THR A 177 2.09 -17.66 6.28
C THR A 177 1.41 -16.30 6.29
N HIS A 178 0.62 -15.98 7.30
CA HIS A 178 -0.18 -14.77 7.34
C HIS A 178 -0.31 -14.15 8.73
N PHE A 179 -0.50 -12.83 8.74
CA PHE A 179 -1.09 -12.10 9.85
C PHE A 179 -2.58 -11.96 9.65
N TYR A 180 -3.34 -12.04 10.73
CA TYR A 180 -4.77 -11.85 10.76
C TYR A 180 -5.16 -10.74 11.73
N LYS A 181 -6.16 -9.96 11.36
CA LYS A 181 -6.72 -8.92 12.22
C LYS A 181 -8.24 -8.95 12.09
N LYS A 182 -8.90 -9.53 13.08
CA LYS A 182 -10.36 -9.50 13.21
C LYS A 182 -10.76 -8.17 13.85
N ILE A 183 -11.68 -7.46 13.20
CA ILE A 183 -12.22 -6.18 13.64
C ILE A 183 -13.71 -6.36 13.79
N MET A 184 -14.21 -6.12 14.98
CA MET A 184 -15.63 -6.05 15.29
C MET A 184 -15.97 -4.60 15.59
N VAL A 185 -16.94 -4.06 14.85
CA VAL A 185 -17.42 -2.68 15.00
C VAL A 185 -18.83 -2.70 15.57
N THR A 186 -19.06 -1.97 16.66
CA THR A 186 -20.38 -1.66 17.18
C THR A 186 -20.62 -0.17 17.08
N ASP A 187 -21.76 0.23 16.52
CA ASP A 187 -22.16 1.63 16.33
C ASP A 187 -23.69 1.72 16.37
N GLU A 188 -24.24 2.81 16.85
CA GLU A 188 -25.70 3.03 16.94
C GLU A 188 -26.41 3.01 15.56
N THR A 189 -25.67 3.23 14.49
CA THR A 189 -26.19 3.22 13.10
C THR A 189 -26.25 1.81 12.50
N LEU A 190 -25.74 0.80 13.18
CA LEU A 190 -25.72 -0.60 12.75
C LEU A 190 -26.85 -1.40 13.41
N GLU A 191 -27.53 -2.25 12.66
CA GLU A 191 -28.53 -3.22 13.20
C GLU A 191 -27.88 -4.30 14.09
N GLY A 192 -26.57 -4.48 13.99
CA GLY A 192 -25.78 -5.44 14.78
C GLY A 192 -24.29 -5.26 14.53
N PRO A 193 -23.42 -5.99 15.26
CA PRO A 193 -21.98 -5.86 15.10
C PRO A 193 -21.53 -6.18 13.66
N LEU A 194 -20.69 -5.33 13.08
CA LEU A 194 -20.05 -5.56 11.78
C LEU A 194 -18.70 -6.23 12.02
N GLU A 195 -18.48 -7.38 11.41
CA GLU A 195 -17.23 -8.13 11.54
C GLU A 195 -16.47 -8.19 10.22
N HIS A 196 -15.17 -7.92 10.29
CA HIS A 196 -14.24 -8.13 9.19
C HIS A 196 -12.94 -8.77 9.70
N THR A 197 -12.33 -9.60 8.83
CA THR A 197 -11.00 -10.15 9.10
C THR A 197 -10.07 -9.77 7.96
N GLU A 198 -9.11 -8.91 8.26
CA GLU A 198 -7.98 -8.62 7.38
C GLU A 198 -7.00 -9.80 7.44
N LYS A 199 -6.48 -10.17 6.27
CA LYS A 199 -5.49 -11.23 6.13
C LYS A 199 -4.35 -10.72 5.25
N VAL A 200 -3.13 -10.69 5.78
CA VAL A 200 -1.95 -10.16 5.10
C VAL A 200 -0.88 -11.26 5.06
N ALA A 201 -0.37 -11.57 3.88
CA ALA A 201 0.68 -12.57 3.72
C ALA A 201 1.99 -12.12 4.40
N LYS A 202 2.76 -13.08 4.90
CA LYS A 202 4.08 -12.82 5.46
C LYS A 202 5.12 -12.90 4.35
N PHE A 203 5.54 -11.75 3.84
CA PHE A 203 6.63 -11.65 2.86
C PHE A 203 7.86 -11.04 3.49
N SER A 204 8.93 -11.81 3.53
CA SER A 204 10.25 -11.38 3.97
C SER A 204 10.98 -10.57 2.89
N LEU A 205 12.13 -9.99 3.24
CA LEU A 205 13.04 -9.36 2.26
C LEU A 205 13.43 -10.34 1.13
N GLY A 206 13.67 -11.61 1.47
CA GLY A 206 13.99 -12.65 0.48
C GLY A 206 12.84 -12.88 -0.49
N ASP A 207 11.60 -13.00 0.00
CA ASP A 207 10.42 -13.20 -0.84
C ASP A 207 10.20 -12.04 -1.81
N PHE A 208 10.34 -10.80 -1.35
CA PHE A 208 10.24 -9.63 -2.22
C PHE A 208 11.37 -9.57 -3.23
N THR A 209 12.61 -9.88 -2.81
CA THR A 209 13.77 -9.90 -3.71
C THR A 209 13.54 -10.87 -4.86
N ASP A 210 13.02 -12.07 -4.58
CA ASP A 210 12.72 -13.08 -5.60
C ASP A 210 11.56 -12.66 -6.51
N MET A 211 10.45 -12.16 -5.94
CA MET A 211 9.30 -11.66 -6.72
C MET A 211 9.71 -10.54 -7.68
N LEU A 212 10.48 -9.58 -7.19
CA LEU A 212 10.94 -8.43 -7.96
C LEU A 212 11.93 -8.87 -9.05
N ALA A 213 12.91 -9.69 -8.71
CA ALA A 213 13.92 -10.20 -9.66
C ALA A 213 13.29 -10.99 -10.80
N TYR A 214 12.27 -11.81 -10.51
CA TYR A 214 11.53 -12.56 -11.52
C TYR A 214 10.82 -11.66 -12.54
N GLN A 215 10.45 -10.45 -12.15
CA GLN A 215 9.84 -9.46 -13.04
C GLN A 215 10.84 -8.43 -13.62
N GLY A 216 12.13 -8.68 -13.47
CA GLY A 216 13.19 -7.81 -14.00
C GLY A 216 13.42 -6.53 -13.21
N LEU A 217 12.95 -6.48 -11.96
CA LEU A 217 13.21 -5.43 -11.00
C LEU A 217 14.34 -5.85 -10.07
N GLN A 218 15.36 -5.02 -9.91
CA GLN A 218 16.51 -5.29 -9.05
C GLN A 218 16.45 -4.38 -7.82
N VAL A 219 16.42 -4.96 -6.63
CA VAL A 219 16.49 -4.23 -5.37
C VAL A 219 17.81 -3.46 -5.31
N GLN A 220 17.75 -2.17 -5.05
CA GLN A 220 18.89 -1.27 -4.93
C GLN A 220 19.14 -0.92 -3.47
N GLU A 221 18.06 -0.58 -2.72
CA GLU A 221 18.12 -0.12 -1.34
C GLU A 221 16.98 -0.73 -0.53
N VAL A 222 17.21 -0.85 0.78
CA VAL A 222 16.25 -1.33 1.76
C VAL A 222 16.31 -0.47 3.01
N PHE A 223 15.17 0.11 3.40
CA PHE A 223 15.04 0.92 4.61
C PHE A 223 14.09 0.28 5.62
N GLY A 224 14.29 0.62 6.91
CA GLY A 224 13.58 0.02 8.02
C GLY A 224 12.46 0.88 8.62
N ASP A 225 12.40 2.16 8.26
CA ASP A 225 11.43 3.12 8.79
C ASP A 225 11.19 4.29 7.83
N TYR A 226 10.25 5.19 8.20
CA TYR A 226 9.90 6.38 7.40
C TYR A 226 10.92 7.52 7.48
N GLN A 227 11.98 7.38 8.28
CA GLN A 227 13.13 8.26 8.28
C GLN A 227 14.20 7.81 7.28
N LEU A 228 13.95 6.72 6.54
CA LEU A 228 14.89 6.02 5.66
C LEU A 228 16.13 5.52 6.41
N GLY A 229 15.93 5.10 7.67
CA GLY A 229 16.95 4.43 8.47
C GLY A 229 17.26 3.03 7.95
N SER A 230 18.45 2.51 8.30
CA SER A 230 18.90 1.18 7.85
C SER A 230 17.94 0.09 8.30
N TYR A 231 17.62 -0.84 7.40
CA TYR A 231 16.81 -2.00 7.72
C TYR A 231 17.51 -2.95 8.67
N ASP A 232 16.83 -3.33 9.73
CA ASP A 232 17.22 -4.45 10.62
C ASP A 232 16.03 -5.41 10.73
N VAL A 233 16.28 -6.68 10.49
CA VAL A 233 15.25 -7.72 10.37
C VAL A 233 14.36 -7.87 11.62
N ARG A 234 14.84 -7.45 12.80
CA ARG A 234 14.08 -7.57 14.07
C ARG A 234 13.84 -6.25 14.81
N LYS A 235 14.54 -5.18 14.41
CA LYS A 235 14.49 -3.93 15.18
C LYS A 235 13.71 -2.81 14.52
N THR A 236 13.52 -2.90 13.20
CA THR A 236 12.83 -1.84 12.46
C THR A 236 11.44 -2.28 12.03
N PRO A 237 10.42 -1.39 12.14
CA PRO A 237 9.02 -1.78 11.93
C PRO A 237 8.64 -1.95 10.45
N ARG A 238 9.44 -1.41 9.53
CA ARG A 238 9.11 -1.41 8.10
C ARG A 238 10.13 -2.21 7.29
N LEU A 239 9.70 -2.60 6.10
CA LEU A 239 10.51 -3.13 5.02
C LEU A 239 10.18 -2.29 3.78
N ILE A 240 10.99 -1.26 3.52
CA ILE A 240 10.82 -0.36 2.40
C ILE A 240 11.90 -0.68 1.37
N LEU A 241 11.48 -1.23 0.21
CA LEU A 241 12.39 -1.60 -0.86
C LEU A 241 12.32 -0.59 -2.00
N ILE A 242 13.47 -0.20 -2.50
CA ILE A 242 13.63 0.55 -3.73
C ILE A 242 14.23 -0.39 -4.77
N ALA A 243 13.50 -0.64 -5.85
CA ALA A 243 13.94 -1.52 -6.91
C ALA A 243 13.92 -0.81 -8.27
N SER A 244 14.92 -1.06 -9.10
CA SER A 244 15.02 -0.49 -10.45
C SER A 244 14.70 -1.52 -11.52
N LYS A 245 13.94 -1.11 -12.55
CA LYS A 245 13.74 -1.92 -13.76
C LYS A 245 15.01 -1.89 -14.61
N ARG A 246 15.50 -3.08 -15.01
CA ARG A 246 16.68 -3.19 -15.86
C ARG A 246 16.54 -2.33 -17.12
N LYS A 247 17.59 -1.62 -17.48
CA LYS A 247 17.73 -0.96 -18.79
C LYS A 247 17.99 -2.06 -19.81
N GLN A 248 17.04 -2.27 -20.69
CA GLN A 248 17.27 -3.13 -21.88
C GLN A 248 18.11 -2.37 -22.89
#